data_f5742b5dcbddb4c32a0e939f6703912a
#
_entry.id   f5742b5dcbddb4c32a0e939f6703912a
#
_cell.length_a   1.000
_cell.length_b   1.000
_cell.length_c   1.000
_cell.angle_alpha   90.00
_cell.angle_beta   90.00
_cell.angle_gamma   90.00
#
_symmetry.space_group_name_H-M   'P 1'
#
loop_
_entity.id
_entity.type
_entity.pdbx_description
1 polymer ?
#
loop_
_entity_poly.entity_id
_entity_poly.type
_entity_poly.pdbx_seq_one_letter_code
_entity_poly.pdbx_strand_id
1 'polypeptide(L)'
;MSFMTLDDDERVITETTTLDVMERSSGQSWIGSDRLRRALVNDYAPRAHVTLLEKDTRLAVQAGEAVGFTPALGRLAADVFAQAHAAGLAHEDDASVFKLYTL
;
A
#
# COMPACT_ATOMS: atom_id res chain seq x y z
N MET A 1 -4.31 -20.19 -15.07
CA MET A 1 -4.54 -19.10 -15.98
C MET A 1 -3.21 -18.42 -16.27
N SER A 2 -2.92 -18.22 -17.51
CA SER A 2 -1.70 -17.56 -17.90
C SER A 2 -1.97 -16.05 -17.96
N PHE A 3 -1.18 -15.29 -17.21
CA PHE A 3 -1.23 -13.83 -17.26
C PHE A 3 -0.26 -13.34 -18.30
N MET A 4 -0.72 -12.45 -19.16
CA MET A 4 0.17 -11.77 -20.07
C MET A 4 1.11 -10.88 -19.26
N THR A 5 2.42 -11.07 -19.43
CA THR A 5 3.40 -10.17 -18.86
C THR A 5 3.42 -8.89 -19.67
N LEU A 6 3.05 -7.78 -19.04
CA LEU A 6 3.13 -6.46 -19.63
C LEU A 6 4.57 -5.97 -19.56
N ASP A 7 5.03 -5.24 -20.60
CA ASP A 7 6.26 -4.50 -20.48
C ASP A 7 6.09 -3.31 -19.52
N ASP A 8 7.17 -2.66 -19.13
CA ASP A 8 7.13 -1.58 -18.14
C ASP A 8 6.27 -0.40 -18.60
N ASP A 9 6.33 -0.04 -19.89
CA ASP A 9 5.54 1.08 -20.42
C ASP A 9 4.05 0.75 -20.42
N GLU A 10 3.67 -0.47 -20.86
CA GLU A 10 2.27 -0.93 -20.85
C GLU A 10 1.72 -0.98 -19.42
N ARG A 11 2.53 -1.46 -18.47
CA ARG A 11 2.13 -1.54 -17.07
C ARG A 11 1.86 -0.15 -16.49
N VAL A 12 2.74 0.81 -16.72
CA VAL A 12 2.59 2.18 -16.20
C VAL A 12 1.34 2.83 -16.79
N ILE A 13 1.05 2.68 -18.08
CA ILE A 13 -0.16 3.21 -18.70
C ILE A 13 -1.40 2.57 -18.07
N THR A 14 -1.42 1.26 -17.90
CA THR A 14 -2.54 0.52 -17.30
C THR A 14 -2.78 0.94 -15.87
N GLU A 15 -1.74 1.04 -15.07
CA GLU A 15 -1.82 1.42 -13.66
C GLU A 15 -2.25 2.86 -13.49
N THR A 16 -1.77 3.78 -14.32
CA THR A 16 -2.18 5.18 -14.32
C THR A 16 -3.66 5.31 -14.65
N THR A 17 -4.15 4.58 -15.64
CA THR A 17 -5.57 4.57 -16.01
C THR A 17 -6.42 4.02 -14.87
N THR A 18 -5.97 2.97 -14.23
CA THR A 18 -6.64 2.39 -13.05
C THR A 18 -6.75 3.42 -11.93
N LEU A 19 -5.66 4.12 -11.63
CA LEU A 19 -5.65 5.16 -10.60
C LEU A 19 -6.62 6.29 -10.95
N ASP A 20 -6.64 6.74 -12.21
CA ASP A 20 -7.57 7.78 -12.66
C ASP A 20 -9.04 7.37 -12.45
N VAL A 21 -9.37 6.10 -12.71
CA VAL A 21 -10.72 5.56 -12.45
C VAL A 21 -11.02 5.54 -10.96
N MET A 22 -10.09 5.09 -10.14
CA MET A 22 -10.26 5.04 -8.68
C MET A 22 -10.50 6.44 -8.10
N GLU A 23 -9.79 7.44 -8.59
CA GLU A 23 -9.93 8.82 -8.13
C GLU A 23 -11.29 9.44 -8.46
N ARG A 24 -12.01 8.86 -9.44
CA ARG A 24 -13.37 9.29 -9.83
C ARG A 24 -14.45 8.36 -9.29
N SER A 25 -14.08 7.45 -8.42
CA SER A 25 -14.97 6.41 -7.88
C SER A 25 -15.07 6.56 -6.36
N SER A 26 -15.97 5.79 -5.76
CA SER A 26 -16.21 5.84 -4.32
C SER A 26 -15.03 5.33 -3.48
N GLY A 27 -14.07 4.65 -4.10
CA GLY A 27 -12.84 4.21 -3.42
C GLY A 27 -11.73 5.27 -3.38
N GLN A 28 -11.99 6.48 -3.85
CA GLN A 28 -10.99 7.54 -3.85
C GLN A 28 -10.53 7.87 -2.43
N SER A 29 -9.23 8.06 -2.26
CA SER A 29 -8.64 8.53 -1.02
C SER A 29 -7.42 9.41 -1.33
N TRP A 30 -7.19 10.40 -0.46
CA TRP A 30 -6.01 11.25 -0.61
C TRP A 30 -4.73 10.42 -0.55
N ILE A 31 -4.65 9.50 0.42
CA ILE A 31 -3.46 8.69 0.63
C ILE A 31 -3.20 7.75 -0.55
N GLY A 32 -4.26 7.15 -1.10
CA GLY A 32 -4.15 6.28 -2.27
C GLY A 32 -3.61 7.03 -3.47
N SER A 33 -4.14 8.21 -3.76
CA SER A 33 -3.66 9.06 -4.87
C SER A 33 -2.19 9.43 -4.69
N ASP A 34 -1.82 9.91 -3.51
CA ASP A 34 -0.45 10.34 -3.23
C ASP A 34 0.55 9.19 -3.35
N ARG A 35 0.26 8.07 -2.70
CA ARG A 35 1.18 6.93 -2.66
C ARG A 35 1.31 6.24 -4.01
N LEU A 36 0.19 6.00 -4.69
CA LEU A 36 0.24 5.32 -5.98
C LEU A 36 0.92 6.17 -7.05
N ARG A 37 0.69 7.48 -7.07
CA ARG A 37 1.38 8.35 -8.03
C ARG A 37 2.89 8.32 -7.85
N ARG A 38 3.35 8.34 -6.60
CA ARG A 38 4.79 8.24 -6.32
C ARG A 38 5.35 6.87 -6.69
N ALA A 39 4.60 5.81 -6.40
CA ALA A 39 5.01 4.44 -6.76
C ALA A 39 5.13 4.28 -8.28
N LEU A 40 4.20 4.85 -9.05
CA LEU A 40 4.20 4.75 -10.52
C LEU A 40 5.41 5.42 -11.17
N VAL A 41 6.00 6.42 -10.53
CA VAL A 41 7.23 7.07 -11.00
C VAL A 41 8.47 6.56 -10.24
N ASN A 42 8.32 5.48 -9.51
CA ASN A 42 9.41 4.84 -8.75
C ASN A 42 10.04 5.78 -7.72
N ASP A 43 9.25 6.68 -7.13
CA ASP A 43 9.70 7.58 -6.08
C ASP A 43 9.37 6.98 -4.72
N TYR A 44 10.34 6.32 -4.13
CA TYR A 44 10.24 5.69 -2.81
C TYR A 44 11.09 6.40 -1.77
N ALA A 45 11.46 7.65 -2.02
CA ALA A 45 12.17 8.47 -1.03
C ALA A 45 11.34 8.56 0.26
N PRO A 46 11.89 8.17 1.41
CA PRO A 46 11.11 8.04 2.63
C PRO A 46 10.52 9.37 3.10
N ARG A 47 9.21 9.43 3.20
CA ARG A 47 8.44 10.49 3.87
C ARG A 47 7.82 9.96 5.15
N ALA A 48 7.43 8.68 5.13
CA ALA A 48 7.02 7.91 6.30
C ALA A 48 7.49 6.48 6.07
N HIS A 49 8.28 5.94 6.97
CA HIS A 49 8.80 4.59 6.84
C HIS A 49 7.70 3.54 7.00
N VAL A 50 7.86 2.38 6.34
CA VAL A 50 6.98 1.22 6.52
C VAL A 50 6.84 0.87 8.01
N THR A 51 7.92 0.93 8.77
CA THR A 51 7.88 0.61 10.21
C THR A 51 6.97 1.53 11.01
N LEU A 52 6.81 2.78 10.59
CA LEU A 52 5.88 3.70 11.24
C LEU A 52 4.44 3.24 11.05
N LEU A 53 4.07 2.89 9.83
CA LEU A 53 2.73 2.42 9.50
C LEU A 53 2.46 1.05 10.12
N GLU A 54 3.46 0.18 10.17
CA GLU A 54 3.39 -1.11 10.86
C GLU A 54 3.04 -0.90 12.34
N LYS A 55 3.73 0.01 13.01
CA LYS A 55 3.46 0.36 14.40
C LYS A 55 2.08 0.96 14.58
N ASP A 56 1.72 1.93 13.75
CA ASP A 56 0.46 2.67 13.90
C ASP A 56 -0.75 1.77 13.64
N THR A 57 -0.69 0.90 12.62
CA THR A 57 -1.77 -0.04 12.34
C THR A 57 -1.92 -1.05 13.47
N ARG A 58 -0.82 -1.54 14.02
CA ARG A 58 -0.85 -2.46 15.16
C ARG A 58 -1.46 -1.81 16.40
N LEU A 59 -1.09 -0.56 16.70
CA LEU A 59 -1.67 0.18 17.82
C LEU A 59 -3.17 0.44 17.64
N ALA A 60 -3.59 0.76 16.42
CA ALA A 60 -5.01 0.95 16.12
C ALA A 60 -5.81 -0.34 16.33
N VAL A 61 -5.26 -1.48 15.90
CA VAL A 61 -5.87 -2.80 16.13
C VAL A 61 -5.98 -3.08 17.62
N GLN A 62 -4.92 -2.87 18.37
CA GLN A 62 -4.92 -3.10 19.83
C GLN A 62 -5.93 -2.20 20.54
N ALA A 63 -6.06 -0.94 20.12
CA ALA A 63 -7.03 -0.02 20.70
C ALA A 63 -8.47 -0.49 20.48
N GLY A 64 -8.78 -1.00 19.28
CA GLY A 64 -10.09 -1.57 18.99
C GLY A 64 -10.36 -2.81 19.83
N GLU A 65 -9.41 -3.73 19.89
CA GLU A 65 -9.56 -4.97 20.65
C GLU A 65 -9.74 -4.71 22.16
N ALA A 66 -9.08 -3.67 22.69
CA ALA A 66 -9.21 -3.30 24.08
C ALA A 66 -10.64 -2.89 24.49
N VAL A 67 -11.46 -2.46 23.55
CA VAL A 67 -12.86 -2.10 23.80
C VAL A 67 -13.83 -3.13 23.22
N GLY A 68 -13.36 -4.33 22.88
CA GLY A 68 -14.18 -5.43 22.41
C GLY A 68 -14.56 -5.38 20.92
N PHE A 69 -13.90 -4.51 20.15
CA PHE A 69 -14.11 -4.40 18.72
C PHE A 69 -13.07 -5.23 17.94
N THR A 70 -13.50 -5.96 16.92
CA THR A 70 -12.58 -6.73 16.06
C THR A 70 -12.37 -5.96 14.75
N PRO A 71 -11.23 -5.27 14.57
CA PRO A 71 -10.98 -4.46 13.37
C PRO A 71 -10.45 -5.34 12.24
N ALA A 72 -11.33 -6.01 11.50
CA ALA A 72 -10.93 -6.97 10.46
C ALA A 72 -10.03 -6.35 9.39
N LEU A 73 -10.41 -5.21 8.84
CA LEU A 73 -9.59 -4.55 7.81
C LEU A 73 -8.29 -3.99 8.41
N GLY A 74 -8.34 -3.49 9.64
CA GLY A 74 -7.15 -3.01 10.33
C GLY A 74 -6.13 -4.12 10.56
N ARG A 75 -6.60 -5.31 10.95
CA ARG A 75 -5.73 -6.49 11.11
C ARG A 75 -5.06 -6.87 9.80
N LEU A 76 -5.82 -6.87 8.71
CA LEU A 76 -5.29 -7.19 7.40
C LEU A 76 -4.24 -6.16 6.96
N ALA A 77 -4.51 -4.87 7.19
CA ALA A 77 -3.55 -3.80 6.90
C ALA A 77 -2.26 -3.97 7.70
N ALA A 78 -2.36 -4.27 9.01
CA ALA A 78 -1.20 -4.51 9.86
C ALA A 78 -0.37 -5.68 9.34
N ASP A 79 -1.01 -6.75 8.89
CA ASP A 79 -0.33 -7.91 8.31
C ASP A 79 0.42 -7.55 7.03
N VAL A 80 -0.15 -6.71 6.18
CA VAL A 80 0.52 -6.26 4.95
C VAL A 80 1.77 -5.44 5.26
N PHE A 81 1.71 -4.53 6.24
CA PHE A 81 2.90 -3.79 6.65
C PHE A 81 3.96 -4.70 7.27
N ALA A 82 3.55 -5.71 8.03
CA ALA A 82 4.49 -6.71 8.57
C ALA A 82 5.15 -7.51 7.43
N GLN A 83 4.41 -7.87 6.39
CA GLN A 83 4.96 -8.52 5.20
C GLN A 83 5.98 -7.63 4.49
N ALA A 84 5.69 -6.34 4.36
CA ALA A 84 6.61 -5.38 3.78
C ALA A 84 7.91 -5.30 4.59
N HIS A 85 7.82 -5.26 5.91
CA HIS A 85 8.98 -5.29 6.79
C HIS A 85 9.81 -6.56 6.54
N ALA A 86 9.17 -7.72 6.53
CA ALA A 86 9.85 -9.01 6.30
C ALA A 86 10.49 -9.10 4.90
N ALA A 87 9.94 -8.37 3.93
CA ALA A 87 10.47 -8.33 2.57
C ALA A 87 11.66 -7.35 2.41
N GLY A 88 12.13 -6.74 3.48
CA GLY A 88 13.28 -5.83 3.45
C GLY A 88 12.91 -4.37 3.20
N LEU A 89 11.64 -4.00 3.30
CA LEU A 89 11.15 -2.65 2.99
C LEU A 89 10.99 -1.77 4.24
N ALA A 90 11.46 -2.22 5.40
CA ALA A 90 11.20 -1.60 6.70
C ALA A 90 11.51 -0.09 6.74
N HIS A 91 12.60 0.31 6.13
CA HIS A 91 13.09 1.69 6.16
C HIS A 91 12.84 2.45 4.86
N GLU A 92 12.08 1.86 3.93
CA GLU A 92 11.62 2.54 2.74
C GLU A 92 10.33 3.31 3.04
N ASP A 93 9.96 4.21 2.12
CA ASP A 93 8.70 4.91 2.21
C ASP A 93 7.53 3.92 2.27
N ASP A 94 6.45 4.30 2.96
CA ASP A 94 5.28 3.43 3.09
C ASP A 94 4.65 3.08 1.73
N ALA A 95 4.84 3.92 0.70
CA ALA A 95 4.41 3.61 -0.66
C ALA A 95 5.09 2.34 -1.21
N SER A 96 6.23 1.93 -0.64
CA SER A 96 6.95 0.73 -1.10
C SER A 96 6.18 -0.57 -0.89
N VAL A 97 5.10 -0.55 -0.11
CA VAL A 97 4.14 -1.66 -0.01
C VAL A 97 3.65 -2.08 -1.41
N PHE A 98 3.56 -1.14 -2.34
CA PHE A 98 3.21 -1.42 -3.73
C PHE A 98 4.14 -2.48 -4.37
N LYS A 99 5.39 -2.54 -3.95
CA LYS A 99 6.36 -3.52 -4.45
C LYS A 99 5.99 -4.97 -4.14
N LEU A 100 5.15 -5.20 -3.13
CA LEU A 100 4.67 -6.55 -2.81
C LEU A 100 3.74 -7.11 -3.90
N TYR A 101 3.17 -6.23 -4.71
CA TYR A 101 2.17 -6.56 -5.73
C TYR A 101 2.69 -6.37 -7.15
N THR A 102 3.94 -5.96 -7.31
CA THR A 102 4.58 -5.83 -8.62
C THR A 102 5.35 -7.11 -8.95
N LEU A 103 5.15 -7.58 -10.14
CA LEU A 103 5.81 -8.79 -10.64
C LEU A 103 7.03 -8.44 -11.47
#